data_c5a308e63a23d67d642eff3ad9fcb700
#
_entry.id   c5a308e63a23d67d642eff3ad9fcb700
#
_cell.length_a   1.000
_cell.length_b   1.000
_cell.length_c   1.000
_cell.angle_alpha   90.00
_cell.angle_beta   90.00
_cell.angle_gamma   90.00
#
_symmetry.space_group_name_H-M   'P 1'
#
loop_
_entity.id
_entity.type
_entity.pdbx_description
1 polymer ?
#
loop_
_entity_poly.entity_id
_entity_poly.type
_entity_poly.pdbx_seq_one_letter_code
_entity_poly.pdbx_strand_id
1 'polypeptide(L)'
;MNKLLPLTIGYSTLANRAKNIKFLTSVNNLVVVQNPDSISLPDLPTGIQILELHNKGVAKSRNTVIANTQTEYLIFGDDDIEFNESGIASAINYMNANKGISILLMQGVDETGALRKSYPIRAHKLKLTNSAKAATYEMMIRVADIKKAGVKFDENFGAGVANYLGDEYIFIADALRSGLTGSFQPIVIAMHPSESSGSLRNTAGDRVARAKIFSRVFGIWAPAMRLLFIAKPPSKKFGVLNSLLFIIGK
;
A
#
# COMPACT_ATOMS: atom_id res chain seq x y z
N MET A 1 -21.24 -20.96 13.93
CA MET A 1 -20.29 -20.32 13.00
C MET A 1 -19.96 -18.93 13.54
N ASN A 2 -18.71 -18.64 13.85
CA ASN A 2 -18.34 -17.27 14.24
C ASN A 2 -18.59 -16.33 13.05
N LYS A 3 -19.24 -15.20 13.33
CA LYS A 3 -19.50 -14.17 12.30
C LYS A 3 -18.15 -13.58 11.84
N LEU A 4 -17.88 -13.58 10.53
CA LEU A 4 -16.69 -12.94 9.98
C LEU A 4 -16.68 -11.45 10.30
N LEU A 5 -15.51 -10.88 10.51
CA LEU A 5 -15.33 -9.44 10.64
C LEU A 5 -15.74 -8.73 9.33
N PRO A 6 -16.20 -7.46 9.38
CA PRO A 6 -16.62 -6.70 8.20
C PRO A 6 -15.41 -6.23 7.35
N LEU A 7 -14.46 -7.11 7.16
CA LEU A 7 -13.16 -6.85 6.52
C LEU A 7 -12.88 -7.90 5.43
N THR A 8 -12.35 -7.45 4.32
CA THR A 8 -11.64 -8.29 3.34
C THR A 8 -10.15 -8.01 3.42
N ILE A 9 -9.33 -9.06 3.39
CA ILE A 9 -7.92 -8.94 3.03
C ILE A 9 -7.82 -9.29 1.55
N GLY A 10 -7.38 -8.32 0.74
CA GLY A 10 -7.22 -8.47 -0.70
C GLY A 10 -5.76 -8.66 -1.07
N TYR A 11 -5.38 -9.87 -1.42
CA TYR A 11 -4.01 -10.23 -1.78
C TYR A 11 -3.76 -10.00 -3.26
N SER A 12 -2.58 -9.42 -3.55
CA SER A 12 -2.06 -9.26 -4.91
C SER A 12 -0.77 -10.05 -5.04
N THR A 13 -0.78 -11.14 -5.84
CA THR A 13 0.35 -12.05 -5.92
C THR A 13 0.59 -12.56 -7.35
N LEU A 14 1.75 -13.14 -7.60
CA LEU A 14 2.04 -13.92 -8.80
C LEU A 14 1.56 -15.37 -8.62
N ALA A 15 1.21 -16.04 -9.73
CA ALA A 15 0.65 -17.39 -9.69
C ALA A 15 1.51 -18.40 -8.92
N ASN A 16 2.83 -18.39 -9.12
CA ASN A 16 3.77 -19.29 -8.45
C ASN A 16 3.99 -18.97 -6.94
N ARG A 17 3.57 -17.80 -6.48
CA ARG A 17 3.74 -17.33 -5.10
C ARG A 17 2.47 -17.42 -4.26
N ALA A 18 1.30 -17.63 -4.87
CA ALA A 18 0.01 -17.65 -4.19
C ALA A 18 -0.05 -18.66 -3.01
N LYS A 19 0.70 -19.76 -3.09
CA LYS A 19 0.82 -20.76 -2.02
C LYS A 19 1.48 -20.25 -0.73
N ASN A 20 2.17 -19.10 -0.78
CA ASN A 20 2.89 -18.54 0.38
C ASN A 20 1.96 -17.70 1.28
N ILE A 21 0.77 -17.37 0.81
CA ILE A 21 -0.17 -16.52 1.54
C ILE A 21 -0.60 -17.20 2.84
N LYS A 22 -0.50 -16.47 3.94
CA LYS A 22 -1.02 -16.86 5.25
C LYS A 22 -2.40 -16.25 5.45
N PHE A 23 -3.43 -17.06 5.30
CA PHE A 23 -4.83 -16.62 5.41
C PHE A 23 -5.30 -16.53 6.85
N LEU A 24 -6.08 -15.49 7.17
CA LEU A 24 -6.85 -15.43 8.42
C LEU A 24 -8.27 -15.96 8.17
N THR A 25 -8.74 -16.82 9.06
CA THR A 25 -10.08 -17.41 8.99
C THR A 25 -11.18 -16.51 9.55
N SER A 26 -10.82 -15.44 10.27
CA SER A 26 -11.74 -14.48 10.89
C SER A 26 -12.26 -13.39 9.94
N VAL A 27 -11.74 -13.34 8.70
CA VAL A 27 -12.05 -12.31 7.69
C VAL A 27 -12.36 -12.93 6.33
N ASN A 28 -12.89 -12.13 5.40
CA ASN A 28 -12.97 -12.55 4.01
C ASN A 28 -11.59 -12.42 3.34
N ASN A 29 -11.23 -13.40 2.52
CA ASN A 29 -9.98 -13.39 1.76
C ASN A 29 -10.29 -13.40 0.26
N LEU A 30 -9.71 -12.44 -0.46
CA LEU A 30 -9.79 -12.31 -1.91
C LEU A 30 -8.37 -12.31 -2.48
N VAL A 31 -8.06 -13.26 -3.33
CA VAL A 31 -6.75 -13.36 -3.99
C VAL A 31 -6.88 -12.95 -5.45
N VAL A 32 -6.15 -11.94 -5.86
CA VAL A 32 -6.02 -11.55 -7.26
C VAL A 32 -4.64 -11.98 -7.75
N VAL A 33 -4.64 -12.99 -8.59
CA VAL A 33 -3.43 -13.64 -9.11
C VAL A 33 -3.04 -13.04 -10.45
N GLN A 34 -1.84 -12.50 -10.53
CA GLN A 34 -1.23 -12.07 -11.78
C GLN A 34 -0.58 -13.29 -12.46
N ASN A 35 -1.20 -13.77 -13.54
CA ASN A 35 -0.77 -14.97 -14.27
C ASN A 35 -0.62 -14.72 -15.78
N PRO A 36 0.38 -13.88 -16.18
CA PRO A 36 0.58 -13.57 -17.61
C PRO A 36 0.96 -14.81 -18.45
N ASP A 37 1.56 -15.80 -17.81
CA ASP A 37 2.07 -17.00 -18.48
C ASP A 37 1.07 -18.17 -18.43
N SER A 38 -0.13 -17.93 -17.87
CA SER A 38 -1.24 -18.92 -17.78
C SER A 38 -0.82 -20.27 -17.17
N ILE A 39 0.05 -20.23 -16.17
CA ILE A 39 0.47 -21.44 -15.44
C ILE A 39 -0.65 -21.92 -14.51
N SER A 40 -0.68 -23.21 -14.20
CA SER A 40 -1.64 -23.77 -13.25
C SER A 40 -1.48 -23.11 -11.86
N LEU A 41 -2.60 -22.67 -11.29
CA LEU A 41 -2.61 -22.10 -9.95
C LEU A 41 -2.44 -23.19 -8.90
N PRO A 42 -1.78 -22.92 -7.78
CA PRO A 42 -1.71 -23.85 -6.65
C PRO A 42 -3.10 -23.99 -6.02
N ASP A 43 -3.33 -25.13 -5.39
CA ASP A 43 -4.51 -25.33 -4.56
C ASP A 43 -4.47 -24.36 -3.36
N LEU A 44 -5.55 -23.62 -3.18
CA LEU A 44 -5.75 -22.73 -2.04
C LEU A 44 -6.86 -23.27 -1.12
N PRO A 45 -6.88 -22.88 0.16
CA PRO A 45 -7.90 -23.34 1.09
C PRO A 45 -9.33 -23.06 0.60
N THR A 46 -10.27 -23.94 0.94
CA THR A 46 -11.68 -23.80 0.56
C THR A 46 -12.27 -22.49 1.10
N GLY A 47 -13.08 -21.81 0.30
CA GLY A 47 -13.73 -20.54 0.68
C GLY A 47 -12.94 -19.29 0.37
N ILE A 48 -11.73 -19.42 -0.21
CA ILE A 48 -10.97 -18.28 -0.73
C ILE A 48 -11.51 -17.89 -2.12
N GLN A 49 -11.87 -16.62 -2.30
CA GLN A 49 -12.23 -16.10 -3.61
C GLN A 49 -10.95 -15.84 -4.42
N ILE A 50 -10.87 -16.39 -5.63
CA ILE A 50 -9.71 -16.23 -6.52
C ILE A 50 -10.16 -15.53 -7.79
N LEU A 51 -9.42 -14.51 -8.22
CA LEU A 51 -9.55 -13.85 -9.50
C LEU A 51 -8.20 -13.88 -10.21
N GLU A 52 -8.20 -14.25 -11.48
CA GLU A 52 -6.99 -14.35 -12.29
C GLU A 52 -6.90 -13.21 -13.30
N LEU A 53 -5.72 -12.60 -13.40
CA LEU A 53 -5.39 -11.57 -14.37
C LEU A 53 -4.25 -12.05 -15.27
N HIS A 54 -4.48 -12.08 -16.58
CA HIS A 54 -3.48 -12.52 -17.58
C HIS A 54 -2.48 -11.41 -17.94
N ASN A 55 -2.17 -10.53 -17.00
CA ASN A 55 -1.20 -9.44 -17.17
C ASN A 55 -0.45 -9.18 -15.88
N LYS A 56 0.62 -8.35 -15.96
CA LYS A 56 1.39 -7.88 -14.80
C LYS A 56 0.97 -6.46 -14.42
N GLY A 57 1.20 -6.11 -13.16
CA GLY A 57 0.98 -4.79 -12.60
C GLY A 57 0.17 -4.84 -11.30
N VAL A 58 0.85 -4.58 -10.18
CA VAL A 58 0.25 -4.64 -8.84
C VAL A 58 -0.94 -3.68 -8.70
N ALA A 59 -0.88 -2.50 -9.34
CA ALA A 59 -1.97 -1.51 -9.31
C ALA A 59 -3.25 -2.06 -9.94
N LYS A 60 -3.17 -2.80 -11.05
CA LYS A 60 -4.32 -3.48 -11.68
C LYS A 60 -4.94 -4.51 -10.75
N SER A 61 -4.09 -5.32 -10.11
CA SER A 61 -4.51 -6.31 -9.15
C SER A 61 -5.24 -5.65 -7.95
N ARG A 62 -4.69 -4.60 -7.38
CA ARG A 62 -5.30 -3.83 -6.28
C ARG A 62 -6.61 -3.14 -6.68
N ASN A 63 -6.70 -2.61 -7.90
CA ASN A 63 -7.96 -2.08 -8.44
C ASN A 63 -9.02 -3.17 -8.57
N THR A 64 -8.64 -4.36 -9.01
CA THR A 64 -9.52 -5.54 -9.07
C THR A 64 -9.99 -5.95 -7.68
N VAL A 65 -9.12 -5.94 -6.69
CA VAL A 65 -9.48 -6.16 -5.28
C VAL A 65 -10.53 -5.16 -4.82
N ILE A 66 -10.31 -3.85 -5.02
CA ILE A 66 -11.28 -2.81 -4.63
C ILE A 66 -12.63 -3.05 -5.30
N ALA A 67 -12.64 -3.33 -6.60
CA ALA A 67 -13.86 -3.53 -7.37
C ALA A 67 -14.72 -4.68 -6.84
N ASN A 68 -14.06 -5.79 -6.43
CA ASN A 68 -14.73 -7.04 -6.01
C ASN A 68 -14.94 -7.15 -4.49
N THR A 69 -14.43 -6.22 -3.68
CA THR A 69 -14.67 -6.22 -2.23
C THR A 69 -16.09 -5.76 -1.92
N GLN A 70 -16.81 -6.54 -1.08
CA GLN A 70 -18.19 -6.27 -0.65
C GLN A 70 -18.28 -5.89 0.84
N THR A 71 -17.22 -6.08 1.63
CA THR A 71 -17.17 -5.75 3.04
C THR A 71 -17.01 -4.24 3.26
N GLU A 72 -17.26 -3.78 4.50
CA GLU A 72 -17.12 -2.36 4.86
C GLU A 72 -15.68 -1.88 4.73
N TYR A 73 -14.71 -2.73 5.12
CA TYR A 73 -13.29 -2.43 5.12
C TYR A 73 -12.50 -3.35 4.21
N LEU A 74 -11.39 -2.84 3.71
CA LEU A 74 -10.39 -3.57 2.93
C LEU A 74 -9.00 -3.24 3.44
N ILE A 75 -8.15 -4.26 3.61
CA ILE A 75 -6.71 -4.15 3.74
C ILE A 75 -6.08 -4.88 2.55
N PHE A 76 -4.98 -4.35 2.02
CA PHE A 76 -4.24 -5.01 0.94
C PHE A 76 -3.15 -5.90 1.53
N GLY A 77 -2.97 -7.08 0.96
CA GLY A 77 -1.94 -8.04 1.34
C GLY A 77 -1.05 -8.40 0.15
N ASP A 78 0.20 -8.71 0.45
CA ASP A 78 1.13 -9.38 -0.44
C ASP A 78 1.36 -10.81 0.08
N ASP A 79 2.02 -11.67 -0.69
CA ASP A 79 2.15 -13.10 -0.38
C ASP A 79 3.16 -13.45 0.75
N ASP A 80 3.85 -12.45 1.29
CA ASP A 80 4.81 -12.56 2.37
C ASP A 80 4.39 -11.79 3.65
N ILE A 81 3.13 -11.37 3.71
CA ILE A 81 2.56 -10.63 4.85
C ILE A 81 1.83 -11.59 5.81
N GLU A 82 2.09 -11.43 7.10
CA GLU A 82 1.33 -12.08 8.16
C GLU A 82 0.57 -11.05 8.99
N PHE A 83 -0.75 -11.07 8.91
CA PHE A 83 -1.60 -10.09 9.57
C PHE A 83 -1.82 -10.40 11.04
N ASN A 84 -1.91 -9.36 11.87
CA ASN A 84 -2.14 -9.44 13.30
C ASN A 84 -3.64 -9.25 13.61
N GLU A 85 -4.30 -10.28 14.12
CA GLU A 85 -5.75 -10.24 14.42
C GLU A 85 -6.11 -9.16 15.44
N SER A 86 -5.31 -8.96 16.48
CA SER A 86 -5.55 -7.92 17.48
C SER A 86 -5.38 -6.51 16.91
N GLY A 87 -4.42 -6.35 15.99
CA GLY A 87 -4.24 -5.12 15.21
C GLY A 87 -5.45 -4.83 14.32
N ILE A 88 -5.94 -5.85 13.61
CA ILE A 88 -7.16 -5.75 12.79
C ILE A 88 -8.36 -5.32 13.63
N ALA A 89 -8.59 -5.97 14.77
CA ALA A 89 -9.69 -5.62 15.66
C ALA A 89 -9.60 -4.17 16.15
N SER A 90 -8.40 -3.72 16.53
CA SER A 90 -8.12 -2.33 16.94
C SER A 90 -8.38 -1.34 15.81
N ALA A 91 -7.97 -1.66 14.59
CA ALA A 91 -8.19 -0.84 13.40
C ALA A 91 -9.68 -0.70 13.06
N ILE A 92 -10.43 -1.80 13.08
CA ILE A 92 -11.88 -1.80 12.85
C ILE A 92 -12.60 -0.96 13.92
N ASN A 93 -12.23 -1.12 15.20
CA ASN A 93 -12.80 -0.33 16.30
C ASN A 93 -12.55 1.17 16.10
N TYR A 94 -11.32 1.53 15.71
CA TYR A 94 -10.99 2.91 15.41
C TYR A 94 -11.82 3.46 14.24
N MET A 95 -11.91 2.73 13.13
CA MET A 95 -12.68 3.13 11.96
C MET A 95 -14.19 3.24 12.28
N ASN A 96 -14.72 2.35 13.13
CA ASN A 96 -16.11 2.39 13.59
C ASN A 96 -16.41 3.63 14.44
N ALA A 97 -15.50 4.01 15.32
CA ALA A 97 -15.63 5.21 16.15
C ALA A 97 -15.42 6.52 15.35
N ASN A 98 -14.76 6.46 14.19
CA ASN A 98 -14.39 7.61 13.38
C ASN A 98 -14.94 7.49 11.96
N LYS A 99 -16.26 7.60 11.81
CA LYS A 99 -16.98 7.37 10.52
C LYS A 99 -16.54 8.30 9.37
N GLY A 100 -15.97 9.46 9.68
CA GLY A 100 -15.43 10.39 8.67
C GLY A 100 -14.05 10.00 8.13
N ILE A 101 -13.39 8.94 8.65
CA ILE A 101 -12.10 8.47 8.17
C ILE A 101 -12.30 7.41 7.09
N SER A 102 -11.79 7.68 5.91
CA SER A 102 -11.85 6.79 4.74
C SER A 102 -10.57 5.96 4.56
N ILE A 103 -9.42 6.45 5.07
CA ILE A 103 -8.11 5.77 4.99
C ILE A 103 -7.47 5.78 6.39
N LEU A 104 -7.07 4.60 6.86
CA LEU A 104 -6.29 4.41 8.07
C LEU A 104 -4.93 3.83 7.72
N LEU A 105 -3.84 4.56 8.03
CA LEU A 105 -2.48 4.05 7.96
C LEU A 105 -2.02 3.58 9.33
N MET A 106 -1.25 2.51 9.34
CA MET A 106 -0.82 1.80 10.53
C MET A 106 0.68 1.46 10.48
N GLN A 107 1.15 0.54 11.29
CA GLN A 107 2.54 0.13 11.42
C GLN A 107 2.70 -1.35 11.06
N GLY A 108 3.87 -1.69 10.50
CA GLY A 108 4.33 -3.07 10.37
C GLY A 108 5.58 -3.33 11.23
N VAL A 109 5.75 -4.58 11.60
CA VAL A 109 6.95 -5.09 12.28
C VAL A 109 7.66 -6.09 11.39
N ASP A 110 8.92 -6.39 11.70
CA ASP A 110 9.66 -7.51 11.12
C ASP A 110 9.47 -8.79 11.95
N GLU A 111 10.13 -9.86 11.56
CA GLU A 111 10.10 -11.16 12.23
C GLU A 111 10.66 -11.14 13.66
N THR A 112 11.40 -10.09 14.05
CA THR A 112 11.91 -9.88 15.42
C THR A 112 10.93 -9.07 16.28
N GLY A 113 9.85 -8.54 15.69
CA GLY A 113 8.92 -7.62 16.33
C GLY A 113 9.37 -6.15 16.30
N ALA A 114 10.51 -5.86 15.67
CA ALA A 114 10.98 -4.47 15.51
C ALA A 114 10.18 -3.75 14.42
N LEU A 115 9.98 -2.45 14.60
CA LEU A 115 9.27 -1.64 13.61
C LEU A 115 10.02 -1.60 12.27
N ARG A 116 9.35 -1.94 11.19
CA ARG A 116 9.91 -2.01 9.82
C ARG A 116 10.53 -0.71 9.31
N LYS A 117 10.11 0.41 9.85
CA LYS A 117 10.59 1.75 9.49
C LYS A 117 10.35 2.74 10.64
N SER A 118 10.92 3.92 10.53
CA SER A 118 10.62 5.00 11.47
C SER A 118 9.21 5.51 11.22
N TYR A 119 8.27 5.10 12.07
CA TYR A 119 6.89 5.59 12.08
C TYR A 119 6.74 6.79 13.02
N PRO A 120 5.71 7.62 12.81
CA PRO A 120 5.30 8.59 13.82
C PRO A 120 4.90 7.91 15.13
N ILE A 121 5.23 8.53 16.25
CA ILE A 121 4.89 8.00 17.59
C ILE A 121 3.41 8.30 17.93
N ARG A 122 2.85 9.39 17.37
CA ARG A 122 1.50 9.87 17.68
C ARG A 122 0.58 9.78 16.48
N ALA A 123 -0.68 9.53 16.76
CA ALA A 123 -1.77 9.62 15.78
C ALA A 123 -1.80 11.01 15.14
N HIS A 124 -2.13 11.08 13.86
CA HIS A 124 -2.25 12.34 13.15
C HIS A 124 -3.11 12.20 11.89
N LYS A 125 -3.68 13.32 11.44
CA LYS A 125 -4.40 13.41 10.18
C LYS A 125 -3.44 13.31 9.00
N LEU A 126 -3.83 12.54 7.96
CA LEU A 126 -3.05 12.43 6.74
C LEU A 126 -3.10 13.74 5.93
N LYS A 127 -1.96 14.05 5.32
CA LYS A 127 -1.75 15.14 4.37
C LYS A 127 -0.86 14.63 3.24
N LEU A 128 -0.83 15.32 2.12
CA LEU A 128 0.08 15.00 1.00
C LEU A 128 1.55 14.94 1.43
N THR A 129 1.95 15.69 2.44
CA THR A 129 3.36 15.82 2.87
C THR A 129 3.78 14.84 3.97
N ASN A 130 2.85 14.06 4.55
CA ASN A 130 3.16 13.14 5.65
C ASN A 130 2.75 11.66 5.40
N SER A 131 2.16 11.34 4.24
CA SER A 131 1.66 10.00 3.91
C SER A 131 2.56 9.19 2.96
N ALA A 132 3.71 9.74 2.52
CA ALA A 132 4.59 9.11 1.53
C ALA A 132 5.37 7.86 2.02
N LYS A 133 5.30 7.53 3.31
CA LYS A 133 5.98 6.35 3.89
C LYS A 133 5.07 5.13 4.03
N ALA A 134 3.81 5.22 3.65
CA ALA A 134 2.89 4.09 3.72
C ALA A 134 3.40 2.91 2.90
N ALA A 135 3.16 1.70 3.37
CA ALA A 135 3.15 0.50 2.56
C ALA A 135 1.69 0.05 2.41
N THR A 136 1.39 -0.66 1.35
CA THR A 136 0.00 -0.99 1.03
C THR A 136 -0.66 -1.85 2.10
N TYR A 137 0.08 -2.82 2.66
CA TYR A 137 -0.41 -3.69 3.75
C TYR A 137 -0.64 -2.97 5.08
N GLU A 138 -0.12 -1.75 5.23
CA GLU A 138 -0.33 -0.90 6.41
C GLU A 138 -1.59 -0.01 6.28
N MET A 139 -2.34 -0.17 5.18
CA MET A 139 -3.46 0.70 4.83
C MET A 139 -4.78 -0.07 4.88
N MET A 140 -5.70 0.38 5.75
CA MET A 140 -7.12 -0.02 5.72
C MET A 140 -7.94 1.10 5.08
N ILE A 141 -8.87 0.74 4.21
CA ILE A 141 -9.77 1.69 3.56
C ILE A 141 -11.23 1.36 3.84
N ARG A 142 -12.08 2.40 3.85
CA ARG A 142 -13.54 2.26 3.81
C ARG A 142 -13.96 2.14 2.34
N VAL A 143 -14.36 0.95 1.94
CA VAL A 143 -14.59 0.58 0.54
C VAL A 143 -15.63 1.46 -0.15
N ALA A 144 -16.74 1.75 0.54
CA ALA A 144 -17.81 2.57 0.00
C ALA A 144 -17.34 3.99 -0.35
N ASP A 145 -16.51 4.61 0.50
CA ASP A 145 -15.99 5.97 0.27
C ASP A 145 -15.05 6.00 -0.93
N ILE A 146 -14.13 5.03 -1.02
CA ILE A 146 -13.18 4.93 -2.15
C ILE A 146 -13.93 4.70 -3.47
N LYS A 147 -14.90 3.78 -3.50
CA LYS A 147 -15.71 3.51 -4.69
C LYS A 147 -16.53 4.74 -5.10
N LYS A 148 -17.19 5.41 -4.15
CA LYS A 148 -17.98 6.63 -4.40
C LYS A 148 -17.13 7.78 -4.94
N ALA A 149 -15.91 7.94 -4.43
CA ALA A 149 -14.97 8.97 -4.90
C ALA A 149 -14.29 8.61 -6.24
N GLY A 150 -14.46 7.38 -6.74
CA GLY A 150 -13.83 6.90 -7.97
C GLY A 150 -12.31 6.77 -7.88
N VAL A 151 -11.74 6.69 -6.65
CA VAL A 151 -10.29 6.61 -6.44
C VAL A 151 -9.78 5.22 -6.80
N LYS A 152 -8.68 5.20 -7.58
CA LYS A 152 -8.02 3.97 -8.05
C LYS A 152 -6.51 4.10 -7.91
N PHE A 153 -5.82 2.96 -7.83
CA PHE A 153 -4.37 2.93 -8.04
C PHE A 153 -4.05 3.33 -9.48
N ASP A 154 -3.03 4.16 -9.64
CA ASP A 154 -2.53 4.55 -10.97
C ASP A 154 -1.73 3.39 -11.58
N GLU A 155 -2.25 2.78 -12.64
CA GLU A 155 -1.70 1.57 -13.26
C GLU A 155 -0.35 1.81 -13.98
N ASN A 156 0.09 3.05 -14.08
CA ASN A 156 1.42 3.39 -14.57
C ASN A 156 2.50 3.31 -13.49
N PHE A 157 2.11 3.04 -12.23
CA PHE A 157 2.99 2.98 -11.06
C PHE A 157 2.83 1.65 -10.30
N GLY A 158 3.88 1.27 -9.55
CA GLY A 158 3.90 0.06 -8.73
C GLY A 158 4.65 -1.11 -9.37
N ALA A 159 4.79 -2.19 -8.63
CA ALA A 159 5.52 -3.37 -9.07
C ALA A 159 4.93 -3.95 -10.37
N GLY A 160 5.79 -4.38 -11.27
CA GLY A 160 5.41 -4.98 -12.55
C GLY A 160 5.26 -3.99 -13.72
N VAL A 161 5.50 -2.68 -13.49
CA VAL A 161 5.52 -1.65 -14.53
C VAL A 161 6.79 -0.79 -14.47
N ALA A 162 7.03 0.04 -15.49
CA ALA A 162 8.26 0.84 -15.60
C ALA A 162 8.49 1.78 -14.41
N ASN A 163 7.42 2.37 -13.84
CA ASN A 163 7.51 3.19 -12.63
C ASN A 163 7.20 2.32 -11.41
N TYR A 164 8.12 1.52 -10.99
CA TYR A 164 7.95 0.41 -10.05
C TYR A 164 7.69 0.79 -8.57
N LEU A 165 7.51 2.09 -8.26
CA LEU A 165 7.32 2.61 -6.89
C LEU A 165 6.16 3.59 -6.80
N GLY A 166 5.59 3.74 -5.60
CA GLY A 166 4.80 4.88 -5.14
C GLY A 166 3.33 4.84 -5.47
N ASP A 167 2.82 3.72 -5.96
CA ASP A 167 1.41 3.54 -6.24
C ASP A 167 0.52 3.76 -5.01
N GLU A 168 0.96 3.30 -3.82
CA GLU A 168 0.25 3.54 -2.56
C GLU A 168 0.21 5.02 -2.18
N TYR A 169 1.32 5.75 -2.36
CA TYR A 169 1.34 7.18 -2.05
C TYR A 169 0.49 7.99 -3.03
N ILE A 170 0.50 7.64 -4.32
CA ILE A 170 -0.35 8.26 -5.35
C ILE A 170 -1.82 8.02 -5.01
N PHE A 171 -2.20 6.77 -4.66
CA PHE A 171 -3.55 6.42 -4.26
C PHE A 171 -4.04 7.26 -3.07
N ILE A 172 -3.22 7.39 -2.02
CA ILE A 172 -3.56 8.22 -0.85
C ILE A 172 -3.68 9.69 -1.24
N ALA A 173 -2.77 10.20 -2.09
CA ALA A 173 -2.80 11.58 -2.55
C ALA A 173 -4.06 11.90 -3.36
N ASP A 174 -4.47 11.00 -4.24
CA ASP A 174 -5.69 11.15 -5.05
C ASP A 174 -6.96 11.08 -4.17
N ALA A 175 -6.98 10.19 -3.17
CA ALA A 175 -8.07 10.13 -2.20
C ALA A 175 -8.19 11.43 -1.39
N LEU A 176 -7.09 11.96 -0.89
CA LEU A 176 -7.09 13.24 -0.15
C LEU A 176 -7.55 14.41 -1.03
N ARG A 177 -7.21 14.42 -2.32
CA ARG A 177 -7.65 15.44 -3.29
C ARG A 177 -9.14 15.33 -3.65
N SER A 178 -9.68 14.12 -3.64
CA SER A 178 -11.13 13.91 -3.84
C SER A 178 -11.96 14.28 -2.60
N GLY A 179 -11.34 14.86 -1.55
CA GLY A 179 -12.01 15.30 -0.33
C GLY A 179 -12.14 14.21 0.75
N LEU A 180 -11.61 13.02 0.51
CA LEU A 180 -11.58 11.97 1.54
C LEU A 180 -10.59 12.32 2.66
N THR A 181 -10.82 11.78 3.84
CA THR A 181 -9.96 12.03 4.99
C THR A 181 -9.25 10.75 5.42
N GLY A 182 -8.03 10.92 5.95
CA GLY A 182 -7.26 9.81 6.46
C GLY A 182 -6.59 10.13 7.78
N SER A 183 -6.27 9.08 8.52
CA SER A 183 -5.55 9.12 9.78
C SER A 183 -4.43 8.11 9.80
N PHE A 184 -3.37 8.40 10.54
CA PHE A 184 -2.37 7.42 10.97
C PHE A 184 -2.61 7.08 12.45
N GLN A 185 -2.55 5.79 12.77
CA GLN A 185 -2.58 5.28 14.14
C GLN A 185 -1.39 4.35 14.37
N PRO A 186 -0.74 4.40 15.54
CA PRO A 186 0.38 3.51 15.88
C PRO A 186 -0.13 2.11 16.28
N ILE A 187 -0.85 1.44 15.38
CA ILE A 187 -1.37 0.09 15.51
C ILE A 187 -0.48 -0.83 14.70
N VAL A 188 0.06 -1.90 15.30
CA VAL A 188 0.79 -2.93 14.56
C VAL A 188 -0.22 -3.84 13.88
N ILE A 189 -0.30 -3.75 12.54
CA ILE A 189 -1.29 -4.46 11.74
C ILE A 189 -0.77 -5.77 11.16
N ALA A 190 0.52 -5.85 10.88
CA ALA A 190 1.11 -7.01 10.23
C ALA A 190 2.60 -7.14 10.50
N MET A 191 3.11 -8.35 10.31
CA MET A 191 4.52 -8.67 10.17
C MET A 191 4.87 -8.83 8.69
N HIS A 192 6.01 -8.30 8.29
CA HIS A 192 6.61 -8.46 6.97
C HIS A 192 8.10 -8.75 7.16
N PRO A 193 8.66 -9.83 6.57
CA PRO A 193 10.08 -10.17 6.71
C PRO A 193 11.02 -9.02 6.38
N SER A 194 12.15 -8.95 7.08
CA SER A 194 13.17 -7.91 6.89
C SER A 194 13.79 -7.96 5.50
N GLU A 195 14.01 -9.15 4.96
CA GLU A 195 14.43 -9.37 3.59
C GLU A 195 13.26 -9.21 2.63
N SER A 196 13.24 -8.14 1.87
CA SER A 196 12.25 -7.89 0.82
C SER A 196 12.92 -7.44 -0.47
N SER A 197 12.32 -7.77 -1.60
CA SER A 197 12.80 -7.42 -2.95
C SER A 197 12.97 -5.91 -3.20
N GLY A 198 12.43 -5.07 -2.31
CA GLY A 198 12.53 -3.60 -2.37
C GLY A 198 13.76 -2.99 -1.68
N SER A 199 14.73 -3.79 -1.22
CA SER A 199 15.88 -3.32 -0.43
C SER A 199 16.98 -2.60 -1.23
N LEU A 200 17.02 -2.72 -2.55
CA LEU A 200 17.96 -2.03 -3.43
C LEU A 200 17.59 -0.54 -3.55
N ARG A 201 18.07 0.25 -2.59
CA ARG A 201 17.88 1.71 -2.56
C ARG A 201 19.17 2.41 -2.98
N ASN A 202 19.05 3.54 -3.68
CA ASN A 202 20.10 4.49 -4.11
C ASN A 202 20.70 4.28 -5.52
N THR A 203 19.95 3.69 -6.43
CA THR A 203 20.32 3.70 -7.85
C THR A 203 19.82 4.98 -8.56
N ALA A 204 20.39 5.29 -9.73
CA ALA A 204 19.86 6.35 -10.60
C ALA A 204 18.38 6.09 -10.97
N GLY A 205 18.00 4.83 -11.16
CA GLY A 205 16.61 4.42 -11.40
C GLY A 205 15.66 4.75 -10.24
N ASP A 206 16.08 4.52 -9.00
CA ASP A 206 15.29 4.86 -7.80
C ASP A 206 15.08 6.39 -7.69
N ARG A 207 16.11 7.18 -7.99
CA ARG A 207 16.00 8.65 -8.04
C ARG A 207 14.95 9.11 -9.04
N VAL A 208 15.02 8.61 -10.28
CA VAL A 208 14.09 8.95 -11.36
C VAL A 208 12.66 8.50 -11.01
N ALA A 209 12.49 7.28 -10.52
CA ALA A 209 11.18 6.77 -10.10
C ALA A 209 10.55 7.67 -9.03
N ARG A 210 11.32 8.05 -7.99
CA ARG A 210 10.85 9.00 -6.96
C ARG A 210 10.53 10.37 -7.53
N ALA A 211 11.36 10.89 -8.45
CA ALA A 211 11.09 12.17 -9.09
C ALA A 211 9.77 12.16 -9.87
N LYS A 212 9.44 11.06 -10.54
CA LYS A 212 8.16 10.87 -11.24
C LYS A 212 6.98 10.84 -10.28
N ILE A 213 7.11 10.18 -9.12
CA ILE A 213 6.08 10.20 -8.07
C ILE A 213 5.79 11.64 -7.62
N PHE A 214 6.82 12.43 -7.35
CA PHE A 214 6.65 13.85 -6.99
C PHE A 214 5.96 14.63 -8.10
N SER A 215 6.33 14.41 -9.38
CA SER A 215 5.64 15.04 -10.51
C SER A 215 4.16 14.67 -10.55
N ARG A 216 3.84 13.38 -10.38
CA ARG A 216 2.45 12.88 -10.37
C ARG A 216 1.64 13.45 -9.20
N VAL A 217 2.26 13.52 -8.01
CA VAL A 217 1.57 13.99 -6.81
C VAL A 217 1.52 15.51 -6.71
N PHE A 218 2.50 16.26 -7.14
CA PHE A 218 2.57 17.71 -6.89
C PHE A 218 2.47 18.57 -8.17
N GLY A 219 2.44 17.95 -9.36
CA GLY A 219 2.33 18.68 -10.62
C GLY A 219 3.42 19.74 -10.75
N ILE A 220 3.02 20.98 -11.04
CA ILE A 220 3.92 22.13 -11.20
C ILE A 220 4.75 22.45 -9.95
N TRP A 221 4.28 22.06 -8.76
CA TRP A 221 4.97 22.25 -7.48
C TRP A 221 6.03 21.18 -7.20
N ALA A 222 6.16 20.18 -8.07
CA ALA A 222 7.08 19.06 -7.83
C ALA A 222 8.54 19.48 -7.62
N PRO A 223 9.14 20.43 -8.36
CA PRO A 223 10.51 20.87 -8.09
C PRO A 223 10.70 21.43 -6.68
N ALA A 224 9.78 22.29 -6.23
CA ALA A 224 9.81 22.85 -4.88
C ALA A 224 9.66 21.76 -3.80
N MET A 225 8.77 20.80 -4.01
CA MET A 225 8.56 19.71 -3.08
C MET A 225 9.74 18.74 -3.03
N ARG A 226 10.44 18.51 -4.15
CA ARG A 226 11.68 17.73 -4.19
C ARG A 226 12.81 18.44 -3.45
N LEU A 227 12.92 19.76 -3.59
CA LEU A 227 13.88 20.56 -2.81
C LEU A 227 13.62 20.44 -1.32
N LEU A 228 12.37 20.59 -0.87
CA LEU A 228 11.97 20.40 0.53
C LEU A 228 12.26 18.98 1.03
N PHE A 229 12.08 17.97 0.19
CA PHE A 229 12.40 16.58 0.53
C PHE A 229 13.90 16.39 0.77
N ILE A 230 14.75 16.97 -0.07
CA ILE A 230 16.21 16.91 0.08
C ILE A 230 16.67 17.66 1.32
N ALA A 231 16.06 18.80 1.65
CA ALA A 231 16.41 19.60 2.82
C ALA A 231 16.12 18.90 4.16
N LYS A 232 15.25 17.86 4.17
CA LYS A 232 14.94 17.12 5.40
C LYS A 232 15.98 16.02 5.67
N PRO A 233 16.57 15.94 6.87
CA PRO A 233 17.37 14.79 7.27
C PRO A 233 16.54 13.49 7.26
N PRO A 234 17.05 12.35 6.82
CA PRO A 234 18.41 11.99 6.40
C PRO A 234 18.61 12.00 4.87
N SER A 235 18.25 13.07 4.20
CA SER A 235 18.38 13.24 2.74
C SER A 235 19.83 13.27 2.21
N LYS A 236 20.84 13.18 3.08
CA LYS A 236 22.25 13.01 2.73
C LYS A 236 22.57 11.80 1.79
N LYS A 237 21.52 11.10 1.32
CA LYS A 237 21.66 9.94 0.43
C LYS A 237 21.98 10.29 -1.02
N PHE A 238 21.70 11.51 -1.45
CA PHE A 238 22.06 11.98 -2.79
C PHE A 238 23.27 12.90 -2.67
N GLY A 239 24.37 12.62 -3.38
CA GLY A 239 25.43 13.61 -3.57
C GLY A 239 24.88 14.87 -4.27
N VAL A 240 25.64 15.97 -4.29
CA VAL A 240 25.18 17.28 -4.81
C VAL A 240 24.58 17.15 -6.22
N LEU A 241 25.29 16.49 -7.15
CA LEU A 241 24.82 16.30 -8.53
C LEU A 241 23.49 15.53 -8.59
N ASN A 242 23.37 14.43 -7.85
CA ASN A 242 22.15 13.64 -7.81
C ASN A 242 20.96 14.40 -7.18
N SER A 243 21.25 15.28 -6.22
CA SER A 243 20.24 16.17 -5.64
C SER A 243 19.70 17.16 -6.66
N LEU A 244 20.59 17.77 -7.44
CA LEU A 244 20.21 18.68 -8.53
C LEU A 244 19.38 17.94 -9.61
N LEU A 245 19.84 16.77 -10.03
CA LEU A 245 19.11 15.93 -11.00
C LEU A 245 17.73 15.55 -10.47
N PHE A 246 17.61 15.17 -9.20
CA PHE A 246 16.33 14.88 -8.58
C PHE A 246 15.39 16.10 -8.58
N ILE A 247 15.89 17.30 -8.22
CA ILE A 247 15.07 18.53 -8.19
C ILE A 247 14.47 18.81 -9.57
N ILE A 248 15.26 18.68 -10.63
CA ILE A 248 14.79 18.92 -12.01
C ILE A 248 14.03 17.72 -12.62
N GLY A 249 13.94 16.59 -11.89
CA GLY A 249 13.15 15.43 -12.32
C GLY A 249 13.86 14.40 -13.18
N LYS A 250 15.19 14.39 -13.13
CA LYS A 250 16.06 13.49 -13.91
C LYS A 250 16.74 12.44 -13.03
#